data_aff34f68f4326a0dd3def61080ee6986
#
_entry.id   aff34f68f4326a0dd3def61080ee6986
#
_cell.length_a   1.000
_cell.length_b   1.000
_cell.length_c   1.000
_cell.angle_alpha   90.00
_cell.angle_beta   90.00
_cell.angle_gamma   90.00
#
_symmetry.space_group_name_H-M   'P 1'
#
loop_
_entity.id
_entity.type
_entity.pdbx_description
1 polymer ?
#
loop_
_entity_poly.entity_id
_entity_poly.type
_entity_poly.pdbx_seq_one_letter_code
_entity_poly.pdbx_strand_id
1 'polypeptide(L)'
;MLAASIFVSVKAKIYKSTGSWYVAKAANGQFYNARAKGIFKIDGHTSTNPIAVGDDVEMEIEDVQEESAIIHQIHDRRNYVARVSPHNKRMHHIIASNLDQSLLFATLRDPKTSQGFIDRFLISCEAYHIPAIIVFN
;
A
#
# COMPACT_ATOMS: atom_id res chain seq x y z
N MET A 1 -40.56 5.13 3.49
CA MET A 1 -39.59 5.77 4.40
C MET A 1 -38.21 5.30 4.01
N LEU A 2 -37.45 6.14 3.31
CA LEU A 2 -36.05 5.85 3.02
C LEU A 2 -35.27 6.09 4.31
N ALA A 3 -34.79 5.02 4.96
CA ALA A 3 -33.79 5.14 5.99
C ALA A 3 -32.52 5.69 5.30
N ALA A 4 -32.20 6.94 5.54
CA ALA A 4 -30.89 7.48 5.22
C ALA A 4 -29.90 6.71 6.11
N SER A 5 -29.24 5.72 5.54
CA SER A 5 -28.06 5.12 6.15
C SER A 5 -27.06 6.24 6.34
N ILE A 6 -26.88 6.68 7.57
CA ILE A 6 -25.79 7.57 7.93
C ILE A 6 -24.53 6.71 7.78
N PHE A 7 -23.94 6.74 6.58
CA PHE A 7 -22.66 6.10 6.35
C PHE A 7 -21.61 6.91 7.11
N VAL A 8 -21.10 6.32 8.18
CA VAL A 8 -20.03 6.93 8.95
C VAL A 8 -18.72 6.60 8.23
N SER A 9 -18.11 7.63 7.65
CA SER A 9 -16.77 7.49 7.09
C SER A 9 -15.74 7.33 8.22
N VAL A 10 -14.91 6.31 8.12
CA VAL A 10 -13.91 5.94 9.11
C VAL A 10 -12.53 5.96 8.47
N LYS A 11 -11.58 6.63 9.13
CA LYS A 11 -10.15 6.58 8.73
C LYS A 11 -9.54 5.24 9.11
N ALA A 12 -8.78 4.68 8.19
CA ALA A 12 -8.11 3.40 8.38
C ALA A 12 -6.76 3.36 7.66
N LYS A 13 -5.91 2.43 8.09
CA LYS A 13 -4.64 2.12 7.43
C LYS A 13 -4.68 0.72 6.83
N ILE A 14 -4.14 0.56 5.63
CA ILE A 14 -4.09 -0.73 4.92
C ILE A 14 -2.94 -1.59 5.45
N TYR A 15 -3.25 -2.78 5.92
CA TYR A 15 -2.31 -3.76 6.45
C TYR A 15 -2.06 -4.93 5.50
N LYS A 16 -3.02 -5.24 4.62
CA LYS A 16 -2.89 -6.29 3.61
C LYS A 16 -3.59 -5.87 2.32
N SER A 17 -2.97 -6.17 1.19
CA SER A 17 -3.51 -5.92 -0.14
C SER A 17 -3.33 -7.17 -1.00
N THR A 18 -4.42 -7.72 -1.53
CA THR A 18 -4.43 -8.91 -2.40
C THR A 18 -5.02 -8.63 -3.78
N GLY A 19 -5.08 -7.35 -4.17
CA GLY A 19 -5.60 -6.89 -5.46
C GLY A 19 -7.09 -6.59 -5.45
N SER A 20 -7.94 -7.48 -4.93
CA SER A 20 -9.41 -7.26 -4.85
C SER A 20 -9.89 -7.01 -3.43
N TRP A 21 -9.16 -7.52 -2.44
CA TRP A 21 -9.49 -7.43 -1.03
C TRP A 21 -8.35 -6.83 -0.23
N TYR A 22 -8.71 -6.06 0.76
CA TYR A 22 -7.81 -5.35 1.64
C TYR A 22 -8.15 -5.63 3.09
N VAL A 23 -7.13 -5.69 3.95
CA VAL A 23 -7.35 -5.65 5.39
C VAL A 23 -6.98 -4.26 5.86
N ALA A 24 -7.97 -3.54 6.39
CA ALA A 24 -7.83 -2.18 6.87
C ALA A 24 -8.01 -2.14 8.39
N LYS A 25 -7.15 -1.42 9.09
CA LYS A 25 -7.24 -1.20 10.53
C LYS A 25 -7.76 0.21 10.79
N ALA A 26 -8.91 0.31 11.42
CA ALA A 26 -9.50 1.57 11.83
C ALA A 26 -8.78 2.19 13.05
N ALA A 27 -9.02 3.48 13.29
CA ALA A 27 -8.41 4.22 14.40
C ALA A 27 -8.72 3.63 15.79
N ASN A 28 -9.86 2.97 15.94
CA ASN A 28 -10.24 2.25 17.18
C ASN A 28 -9.49 0.92 17.37
N GLY A 29 -8.63 0.52 16.43
CA GLY A 29 -7.86 -0.73 16.46
C GLY A 29 -8.54 -1.92 15.82
N GLN A 30 -9.80 -1.83 15.42
CA GLN A 30 -10.53 -2.91 14.76
C GLN A 30 -10.11 -3.09 13.31
N PHE A 31 -10.04 -4.35 12.87
CA PHE A 31 -9.73 -4.71 11.50
C PHE A 31 -11.02 -4.99 10.71
N TYR A 32 -10.99 -4.60 9.44
CA TYR A 32 -12.08 -4.80 8.50
C TYR A 32 -11.56 -5.40 7.20
N ASN A 33 -12.35 -6.32 6.64
CA ASN A 33 -12.17 -6.80 5.28
C ASN A 33 -12.82 -5.79 4.33
N ALA A 34 -12.00 -5.08 3.59
CA ALA A 34 -12.45 -3.99 2.76
C ALA A 34 -12.28 -4.27 1.27
N ARG A 35 -13.13 -3.67 0.46
CA ARG A 35 -13.03 -3.64 -0.99
C ARG A 35 -13.03 -2.20 -1.48
N ALA A 36 -12.47 -1.95 -2.65
CA ALA A 36 -12.44 -0.63 -3.24
C ALA A 36 -13.79 -0.32 -3.93
N LYS A 37 -14.30 0.90 -3.74
CA LYS A 37 -15.47 1.40 -4.46
C LYS A 37 -15.05 1.89 -5.83
N GLY A 38 -15.40 1.12 -6.87
CA GLY A 38 -15.11 1.49 -8.26
C GLY A 38 -13.64 1.40 -8.64
N ILE A 39 -13.26 2.07 -9.72
CA ILE A 39 -11.88 2.13 -10.20
C ILE A 39 -11.23 3.40 -9.67
N PHE A 40 -10.28 3.27 -8.77
CA PHE A 40 -9.43 4.40 -8.38
C PHE A 40 -8.46 4.71 -9.51
N LYS A 41 -8.56 5.89 -10.09
CA LYS A 41 -7.54 6.43 -10.99
C LYS A 41 -6.54 7.20 -10.15
N ILE A 42 -5.32 6.69 -10.04
CA ILE A 42 -4.21 7.42 -9.45
C ILE A 42 -3.43 8.04 -10.61
N ASP A 43 -3.41 9.36 -10.66
CA ASP A 43 -2.58 10.20 -11.56
C ASP A 43 -2.43 9.70 -13.01
N GLY A 44 -3.55 9.43 -13.69
CA GLY A 44 -3.54 9.06 -15.10
C GLY A 44 -2.99 7.67 -15.43
N HIS A 45 -2.55 6.91 -14.44
CA HIS A 45 -2.09 5.53 -14.60
C HIS A 45 -3.13 4.55 -14.08
N THR A 46 -3.62 3.70 -14.96
CA THR A 46 -4.45 2.55 -14.59
C THR A 46 -3.57 1.52 -13.88
N SER A 47 -3.47 1.61 -12.57
CA SER A 47 -2.89 0.53 -11.76
C SER A 47 -3.94 -0.55 -11.57
N THR A 48 -3.56 -1.81 -11.78
CA THR A 48 -4.43 -2.96 -11.51
C THR A 48 -4.70 -3.13 -10.01
N ASN A 49 -3.87 -2.53 -9.16
CA ASN A 49 -4.04 -2.49 -7.71
C ASN A 49 -3.66 -1.09 -7.19
N PRO A 50 -4.62 -0.18 -7.09
CA PRO A 50 -4.34 1.20 -6.71
C PRO A 50 -4.04 1.38 -5.22
N ILE A 51 -4.42 0.42 -4.37
CA ILE A 51 -4.30 0.50 -2.92
C ILE A 51 -3.16 -0.40 -2.46
N ALA A 52 -2.19 0.18 -1.79
CA ALA A 52 -1.01 -0.51 -1.28
C ALA A 52 -1.03 -0.65 0.25
N VAL A 53 -0.24 -1.57 0.76
CA VAL A 53 0.02 -1.66 2.21
C VAL A 53 0.65 -0.36 2.70
N GLY A 54 0.16 0.16 3.81
CA GLY A 54 0.59 1.44 4.39
C GLY A 54 -0.25 2.64 3.97
N ASP A 55 -1.14 2.51 2.98
CA ASP A 55 -2.02 3.60 2.59
C ASP A 55 -2.96 3.98 3.73
N ASP A 56 -3.14 5.28 3.91
CA ASP A 56 -4.19 5.85 4.73
C ASP A 56 -5.41 6.08 3.85
N VAL A 57 -6.55 5.54 4.28
CA VAL A 57 -7.78 5.51 3.50
C VAL A 57 -8.97 6.00 4.30
N GLU A 58 -10.03 6.40 3.61
CA GLU A 58 -11.36 6.51 4.18
C GLU A 58 -12.25 5.39 3.67
N MET A 59 -12.98 4.78 4.59
CA MET A 59 -13.87 3.67 4.30
C MET A 59 -15.21 3.84 5.00
N GLU A 60 -16.25 3.28 4.42
CA GLU A 60 -17.59 3.12 5.02
C GLU A 60 -17.72 1.69 5.52
N ILE A 61 -18.17 1.53 6.76
CA ILE A 61 -18.44 0.20 7.33
C ILE A 61 -19.80 -0.26 6.77
N GLU A 62 -19.81 -1.39 6.08
CA GLU A 62 -21.02 -2.02 5.56
C GLU A 62 -21.73 -2.86 6.63
N ASP A 63 -20.94 -3.68 7.31
CA ASP A 63 -21.43 -4.56 8.36
C ASP A 63 -20.40 -4.70 9.48
N VAL A 64 -20.80 -4.40 10.70
CA VAL A 64 -19.92 -4.48 11.88
C VAL A 64 -19.71 -5.93 12.31
N GLN A 65 -20.70 -6.80 12.15
CA GLN A 65 -20.62 -8.20 12.56
C GLN A 65 -19.77 -9.02 11.60
N GLU A 66 -19.89 -8.74 10.29
CA GLU A 66 -19.09 -9.35 9.24
C GLU A 66 -17.74 -8.65 9.05
N GLU A 67 -17.47 -7.58 9.82
CA GLU A 67 -16.25 -6.78 9.72
C GLU A 67 -15.94 -6.34 8.27
N SER A 68 -16.98 -5.93 7.54
CA SER A 68 -16.87 -5.56 6.13
C SER A 68 -16.95 -4.04 5.93
N ALA A 69 -16.17 -3.53 4.95
CA ALA A 69 -16.11 -2.12 4.64
C ALA A 69 -15.85 -1.84 3.15
N ILE A 70 -16.18 -0.63 2.70
CA ILE A 70 -15.88 -0.14 1.36
C ILE A 70 -14.94 1.06 1.46
N ILE A 71 -13.79 0.97 0.80
CA ILE A 71 -12.83 2.06 0.66
C ILE A 71 -13.32 2.97 -0.45
N HIS A 72 -13.48 4.26 -0.16
CA HIS A 72 -13.93 5.25 -1.12
C HIS A 72 -12.90 6.35 -1.39
N GLN A 73 -11.86 6.48 -0.56
CA GLN A 73 -10.81 7.47 -0.73
C GLN A 73 -9.47 6.95 -0.26
N ILE A 74 -8.40 7.31 -0.98
CA ILE A 74 -7.00 7.11 -0.60
C ILE A 74 -6.42 8.50 -0.34
N HIS A 75 -5.77 8.69 0.80
CA HIS A 75 -5.07 9.93 1.12
C HIS A 75 -3.72 10.03 0.40
N ASP A 76 -3.19 11.24 0.29
CA ASP A 76 -1.88 11.48 -0.29
C ASP A 76 -0.80 10.70 0.45
N ARG A 77 0.06 10.05 -0.32
CA ARG A 77 1.19 9.28 0.21
C ARG A 77 2.35 10.19 0.52
N ARG A 78 2.94 10.04 1.71
CA ARG A 78 4.19 10.71 2.07
C ARG A 78 5.37 10.21 1.22
N ASN A 79 5.43 8.91 1.02
CA ASN A 79 6.39 8.20 0.18
C ASN A 79 5.84 6.83 -0.21
N TYR A 80 6.51 6.15 -1.13
CA TYR A 80 6.17 4.79 -1.53
C TYR A 80 7.34 4.07 -2.19
N VAL A 81 7.31 2.76 -2.21
CA VAL A 81 8.18 1.90 -3.01
C VAL A 81 7.39 1.26 -4.13
N ALA A 82 7.88 1.39 -5.35
CA ALA A 82 7.27 0.80 -6.52
C ALA A 82 8.26 -0.11 -7.26
N ARG A 83 7.73 -1.10 -7.94
CA ARG A 83 8.48 -1.91 -8.91
C ARG A 83 7.87 -1.77 -10.30
N VAL A 84 8.71 -1.83 -11.31
CA VAL A 84 8.25 -1.89 -12.70
C VAL A 84 7.58 -3.23 -12.95
N SER A 85 6.42 -3.23 -13.61
CA SER A 85 5.75 -4.47 -14.00
C SER A 85 6.60 -5.26 -15.00
N PRO A 86 6.80 -6.57 -14.81
CA PRO A 86 7.52 -7.39 -15.76
C PRO A 86 6.81 -7.49 -17.12
N HIS A 87 5.49 -7.34 -17.14
CA HIS A 87 4.67 -7.45 -18.37
C HIS A 87 4.46 -6.12 -19.08
N ASN A 88 4.57 -5.00 -18.40
CA ASN A 88 4.40 -3.67 -18.99
C ASN A 88 5.32 -2.66 -18.29
N LYS A 89 6.40 -2.29 -18.94
CA LYS A 89 7.41 -1.34 -18.41
C LYS A 89 6.86 0.06 -18.11
N ARG A 90 5.68 0.41 -18.61
CA ARG A 90 5.00 1.67 -18.31
C ARG A 90 4.12 1.59 -17.06
N MET A 91 3.91 0.40 -16.52
CA MET A 91 3.11 0.21 -15.31
C MET A 91 4.01 0.00 -14.10
N HIS A 92 3.77 0.78 -13.07
CA HIS A 92 4.43 0.65 -11.78
C HIS A 92 3.45 0.03 -10.78
N HIS A 93 3.90 -0.99 -10.07
CA HIS A 93 3.16 -1.56 -8.95
C HIS A 93 3.73 -1.00 -7.66
N ILE A 94 2.91 -0.29 -6.92
CA ILE A 94 3.26 0.20 -5.59
C ILE A 94 3.24 -1.00 -4.64
N ILE A 95 4.35 -1.25 -3.98
CA ILE A 95 4.54 -2.37 -3.06
C ILE A 95 4.07 -1.99 -1.67
N ALA A 96 4.49 -0.81 -1.21
CA ALA A 96 4.15 -0.26 0.09
C ALA A 96 4.25 1.27 0.07
N SER A 97 3.52 1.93 0.96
CA SER A 97 3.47 3.39 1.08
C SER A 97 3.62 3.84 2.53
N ASN A 98 3.87 5.14 2.74
CA ASN A 98 3.99 5.78 4.04
C ASN A 98 5.01 5.09 4.96
N LEU A 99 6.15 4.74 4.39
CA LEU A 99 7.24 4.02 5.06
C LEU A 99 8.07 4.97 5.93
N ASP A 100 8.40 4.53 7.14
CA ASP A 100 9.31 5.24 8.03
C ASP A 100 10.77 4.89 7.72
N GLN A 101 11.03 3.65 7.32
CA GLN A 101 12.35 3.16 6.92
C GLN A 101 12.24 1.90 6.04
N SER A 102 13.30 1.59 5.36
CA SER A 102 13.45 0.37 4.56
C SER A 102 14.68 -0.42 5.00
N LEU A 103 14.52 -1.72 5.17
CA LEU A 103 15.61 -2.63 5.54
C LEU A 103 15.96 -3.51 4.34
N LEU A 104 17.22 -3.44 3.89
CA LEU A 104 17.75 -4.32 2.87
C LEU A 104 18.66 -5.36 3.51
N PHE A 105 18.25 -6.61 3.49
CA PHE A 105 19.11 -7.73 3.87
C PHE A 105 19.98 -8.12 2.68
N ALA A 106 21.29 -7.93 2.83
CA ALA A 106 22.28 -8.25 1.81
C ALA A 106 23.17 -9.39 2.30
N THR A 107 23.39 -10.37 1.43
CA THR A 107 24.24 -11.54 1.72
C THR A 107 25.59 -11.37 1.05
N LEU A 108 26.67 -11.61 1.82
CA LEU A 108 28.06 -11.47 1.33
C LEU A 108 28.48 -12.66 0.47
N ARG A 109 27.93 -13.86 0.73
CA ARG A 109 28.25 -15.11 0.02
C ARG A 109 27.03 -16.00 -0.11
N ASP A 110 26.99 -16.85 -1.10
CA ASP A 110 26.21 -18.04 -1.35
C ASP A 110 24.68 -17.92 -1.11
N PRO A 111 23.96 -17.14 -1.91
CA PRO A 111 24.37 -16.32 -3.04
C PRO A 111 24.74 -14.89 -2.63
N LYS A 112 25.75 -14.31 -3.24
CA LYS A 112 26.12 -12.91 -3.01
C LYS A 112 25.05 -11.97 -3.57
N THR A 113 24.60 -11.02 -2.75
CA THR A 113 23.77 -9.90 -3.24
C THR A 113 24.62 -9.00 -4.14
N SER A 114 24.19 -8.76 -5.37
CA SER A 114 24.95 -7.96 -6.31
C SER A 114 24.99 -6.49 -5.88
N GLN A 115 26.12 -5.85 -6.09
CA GLN A 115 26.30 -4.42 -5.79
C GLN A 115 25.29 -3.57 -6.58
N GLY A 116 25.08 -3.86 -7.85
CA GLY A 116 24.11 -3.13 -8.66
C GLY A 116 22.66 -3.24 -8.17
N PHE A 117 22.30 -4.32 -7.47
CA PHE A 117 20.99 -4.42 -6.82
C PHE A 117 20.93 -3.48 -5.60
N ILE A 118 21.98 -3.47 -4.77
CA ILE A 118 22.07 -2.59 -3.60
C ILE A 118 22.00 -1.13 -4.05
N ASP A 119 22.78 -0.74 -5.07
CA ASP A 119 22.80 0.62 -5.59
C ASP A 119 21.41 1.06 -6.08
N ARG A 120 20.74 0.25 -6.89
CA ARG A 120 19.38 0.56 -7.36
C ARG A 120 18.37 0.66 -6.24
N PHE A 121 18.48 -0.18 -5.22
CA PHE A 121 17.62 -0.11 -4.05
C PHE A 121 17.81 1.21 -3.29
N LEU A 122 19.06 1.59 -3.02
CA LEU A 122 19.39 2.83 -2.32
C LEU A 122 18.94 4.07 -3.11
N ILE A 123 19.17 4.10 -4.42
CA ILE A 123 18.71 5.18 -5.29
C ILE A 123 17.19 5.30 -5.24
N SER A 124 16.46 4.18 -5.25
CA SER A 124 15.00 4.21 -5.14
C SER A 124 14.53 4.74 -3.79
N CYS A 125 15.20 4.35 -2.70
CA CYS A 125 14.87 4.87 -1.37
C CYS A 125 15.14 6.38 -1.28
N GLU A 126 16.26 6.84 -1.79
CA GLU A 126 16.62 8.27 -1.81
C GLU A 126 15.62 9.08 -2.63
N ALA A 127 15.24 8.59 -3.82
CA ALA A 127 14.28 9.28 -4.71
C ALA A 127 12.91 9.50 -4.06
N TYR A 128 12.51 8.63 -3.15
CA TYR A 128 11.22 8.72 -2.43
C TYR A 128 11.37 9.14 -0.96
N HIS A 129 12.55 9.63 -0.56
CA HIS A 129 12.83 10.09 0.80
C HIS A 129 12.54 9.04 1.88
N ILE A 130 12.94 7.79 1.62
CA ILE A 130 12.79 6.68 2.54
C ILE A 130 14.16 6.38 3.15
N PRO A 131 14.36 6.55 4.47
CA PRO A 131 15.59 6.12 5.13
C PRO A 131 15.85 4.63 4.88
N ALA A 132 17.07 4.29 4.43
CA ALA A 132 17.44 2.91 4.11
C ALA A 132 18.54 2.41 5.06
N ILE A 133 18.39 1.18 5.54
CA ILE A 133 19.38 0.47 6.35
C ILE A 133 19.77 -0.81 5.62
N ILE A 134 21.06 -1.02 5.44
CA ILE A 134 21.59 -2.27 4.90
C ILE A 134 22.00 -3.17 6.06
N VAL A 135 21.47 -4.37 6.08
CA VAL A 135 21.82 -5.41 7.05
C VAL A 135 22.58 -6.52 6.30
N PHE A 136 23.81 -6.72 6.65
CA PHE A 136 24.62 -7.80 6.10
C PHE A 136 24.45 -9.09 6.90
N ASN A 137 24.18 -10.17 6.18
CA ASN A 137 24.02 -11.51 6.72
C ASN A 137 25.18 -12.43 6.24
#